data_60658c0b57d61241d53832b7551551ec
#
_entry.id   60658c0b57d61241d53832b7551551ec
#
_cell.length_a   1.000
_cell.length_b   1.000
_cell.length_c   1.000
_cell.angle_alpha   90.00
_cell.angle_beta   90.00
_cell.angle_gamma   90.00
#
_symmetry.space_group_name_H-M   'P 1'
#
loop_
_entity.id
_entity.type
_entity.pdbx_description
1 polymer ?
#
loop_
_entity_poly.entity_id
_entity_poly.type
_entity_poly.pdbx_seq_one_letter_code
_entity_poly.pdbx_strand_id
1 'polypeptide(L)'
;MTSEITLFVNPTAGRGRGAGAAQPAASAFRAAGFSVRVVVGADAPDALDRARAAVAAGTGALVAVGGDGLVHLALQAVAGTRTPLGVIAVGTGNDFARALGLPLRDPAAGARLVADALKGGGVRDIDLGQVDGHWFGTVLASGFDSRVNDRGNRVRLPLGRFKYDWAMLAELATLRPVPYRIVLDDGTPLETEAVLVAVGNGTSYGGGMRITPGADLTDGLFDVTVVAACDRTTLLRVFPRVYRGTHVDHPVVTVHRAARVEIAAPGTTAYADGEPVGPLPLTARCVPAAVRVARP
;
A
#
# COMPACT_ATOMS: atom_id res chain seq x y z
N MET A 1 22.25 -10.01 14.76
CA MET A 1 20.95 -9.35 14.95
C MET A 1 20.57 -9.50 16.41
N THR A 2 20.04 -8.46 17.05
CA THR A 2 19.50 -8.56 18.40
C THR A 2 18.34 -9.55 18.39
N SER A 3 18.24 -10.38 19.44
CA SER A 3 17.15 -11.36 19.60
C SER A 3 15.81 -10.70 19.96
N GLU A 4 15.79 -9.39 20.18
CA GLU A 4 14.58 -8.62 20.47
C GLU A 4 13.92 -8.13 19.19
N ILE A 5 12.61 -8.35 19.06
CA ILE A 5 11.76 -7.80 18.01
C ILE A 5 10.66 -6.92 18.61
N THR A 6 10.25 -5.93 17.83
CA THR A 6 9.13 -5.06 18.21
C THR A 6 7.89 -5.42 17.41
N LEU A 7 6.82 -5.86 18.11
CA LEU A 7 5.48 -5.97 17.53
C LEU A 7 4.79 -4.62 17.58
N PHE A 8 4.57 -4.03 16.42
CA PHE A 8 3.86 -2.78 16.22
C PHE A 8 2.39 -3.11 15.91
N VAL A 9 1.49 -2.82 16.84
CA VAL A 9 0.12 -3.35 16.83
C VAL A 9 -0.91 -2.24 16.71
N ASN A 10 -1.86 -2.42 15.78
CA ASN A 10 -3.10 -1.65 15.80
C ASN A 10 -4.24 -2.54 16.32
N PRO A 11 -4.68 -2.36 17.57
CA PRO A 11 -5.70 -3.21 18.19
C PRO A 11 -7.07 -3.11 17.51
N THR A 12 -7.37 -1.99 16.85
CA THR A 12 -8.66 -1.77 16.16
C THR A 12 -8.69 -2.30 14.73
N ALA A 13 -7.53 -2.72 14.18
CA ALA A 13 -7.42 -3.23 12.83
C ALA A 13 -8.38 -4.40 12.56
N GLY A 14 -8.94 -4.46 11.35
CA GLY A 14 -9.80 -5.56 10.94
C GLY A 14 -11.06 -5.71 11.79
N ARG A 15 -11.63 -4.62 12.32
CA ARG A 15 -12.79 -4.60 13.24
C ARG A 15 -12.47 -5.26 14.59
N GLY A 16 -11.32 -4.92 15.18
CA GLY A 16 -10.88 -5.44 16.49
C GLY A 16 -10.06 -6.74 16.43
N ARG A 17 -9.86 -7.33 15.24
CA ARG A 17 -9.02 -8.54 15.08
C ARG A 17 -7.56 -8.30 15.48
N GLY A 18 -7.07 -7.04 15.34
CA GLY A 18 -5.71 -6.69 15.71
C GLY A 18 -5.39 -6.97 17.17
N ALA A 19 -6.33 -6.67 18.10
CA ALA A 19 -6.17 -6.98 19.52
C ALA A 19 -6.02 -8.50 19.77
N GLY A 20 -6.87 -9.32 19.11
CA GLY A 20 -6.82 -10.78 19.20
C GLY A 20 -5.60 -11.41 18.50
N ALA A 21 -4.96 -10.69 17.57
CA ALA A 21 -3.80 -11.19 16.82
C ALA A 21 -2.47 -10.99 17.55
N ALA A 22 -2.36 -9.97 18.40
CA ALA A 22 -1.10 -9.61 19.05
C ALA A 22 -0.56 -10.74 19.94
N GLN A 23 -1.41 -11.37 20.74
CA GLN A 23 -1.00 -12.42 21.66
C GLN A 23 -0.54 -13.71 20.95
N PRO A 24 -1.29 -14.26 19.98
CA PRO A 24 -0.82 -15.41 19.17
C PRO A 24 0.50 -15.12 18.45
N ALA A 25 0.64 -13.92 17.87
CA ALA A 25 1.87 -13.52 17.21
C ALA A 25 3.05 -13.47 18.20
N ALA A 26 2.88 -12.80 19.35
CA ALA A 26 3.92 -12.73 20.37
C ALA A 26 4.32 -14.13 20.89
N SER A 27 3.35 -15.03 21.07
CA SER A 27 3.61 -16.40 21.48
C SER A 27 4.43 -17.18 20.45
N ALA A 28 4.09 -17.04 19.16
CA ALA A 28 4.83 -17.68 18.08
C ALA A 28 6.28 -17.18 17.99
N PHE A 29 6.52 -15.87 18.12
CA PHE A 29 7.90 -15.34 18.15
C PHE A 29 8.70 -15.78 19.37
N ARG A 30 8.07 -15.81 20.57
CA ARG A 30 8.74 -16.33 21.79
C ARG A 30 9.09 -17.81 21.65
N ALA A 31 8.17 -18.63 21.13
CA ALA A 31 8.44 -20.03 20.83
C ALA A 31 9.58 -20.20 19.81
N ALA A 32 9.71 -19.25 18.89
CA ALA A 32 10.84 -19.18 17.99
C ALA A 32 12.14 -18.62 18.62
N GLY A 33 12.15 -18.26 19.93
CA GLY A 33 13.34 -17.81 20.66
C GLY A 33 13.63 -16.31 20.56
N PHE A 34 12.66 -15.49 20.13
CA PHE A 34 12.80 -14.03 20.15
C PHE A 34 12.27 -13.44 21.46
N SER A 35 12.93 -12.40 21.96
CA SER A 35 12.33 -11.48 22.93
C SER A 35 11.34 -10.58 22.17
N VAL A 36 10.19 -10.32 22.79
CA VAL A 36 9.11 -9.57 22.12
C VAL A 36 8.72 -8.36 22.96
N ARG A 37 8.90 -7.18 22.37
CA ARG A 37 8.38 -5.92 22.86
C ARG A 37 7.13 -5.57 22.06
N VAL A 38 6.05 -5.14 22.72
CA VAL A 38 4.80 -4.72 22.07
C VAL A 38 4.70 -3.21 22.14
N VAL A 39 4.40 -2.59 21.00
CA VAL A 39 4.19 -1.14 20.86
C VAL A 39 2.81 -0.91 20.27
N VAL A 40 2.04 -0.06 20.92
CA VAL A 40 0.72 0.42 20.50
C VAL A 40 0.73 1.93 20.60
N GLY A 41 0.27 2.65 19.58
CA GLY A 41 0.08 4.09 19.62
C GLY A 41 -1.32 4.48 20.07
N ALA A 42 -1.46 5.66 20.64
CA ALA A 42 -2.75 6.26 20.98
C ALA A 42 -3.48 6.75 19.70
N ASP A 43 -2.70 7.25 18.74
CA ASP A 43 -3.14 7.68 17.40
C ASP A 43 -2.03 7.38 16.37
N ALA A 44 -2.23 7.80 15.11
CA ALA A 44 -1.26 7.54 14.05
C ALA A 44 0.08 8.27 14.24
N PRO A 45 0.15 9.56 14.64
CA PRO A 45 1.39 10.23 14.96
C PRO A 45 2.16 9.57 16.12
N ASP A 46 1.52 9.30 17.25
CA ASP A 46 2.16 8.62 18.39
C ASP A 46 2.62 7.20 18.01
N ALA A 47 1.83 6.48 17.22
CA ALA A 47 2.20 5.16 16.70
C ALA A 47 3.49 5.24 15.87
N LEU A 48 3.58 6.20 14.95
CA LEU A 48 4.77 6.40 14.10
C LEU A 48 6.00 6.76 14.93
N ASP A 49 5.86 7.67 15.89
CA ASP A 49 6.98 8.10 16.75
C ASP A 49 7.50 6.92 17.59
N ARG A 50 6.62 6.09 18.14
CA ARG A 50 7.01 4.88 18.86
C ARG A 50 7.68 3.84 17.99
N ALA A 51 7.21 3.67 16.74
CA ALA A 51 7.85 2.78 15.78
C ALA A 51 9.26 3.27 15.42
N ARG A 52 9.43 4.56 15.15
CA ARG A 52 10.75 5.18 14.89
C ARG A 52 11.68 5.05 16.09
N ALA A 53 11.18 5.28 17.30
CA ALA A 53 11.96 5.10 18.53
C ALA A 53 12.44 3.66 18.70
N ALA A 54 11.60 2.65 18.39
CA ALA A 54 12.00 1.25 18.46
C ALA A 54 13.07 0.90 17.40
N VAL A 55 12.96 1.44 16.19
CA VAL A 55 13.97 1.30 15.12
C VAL A 55 15.28 1.96 15.54
N ALA A 56 15.24 3.20 16.04
CA ALA A 56 16.42 3.93 16.51
C ALA A 56 17.11 3.24 17.70
N ALA A 57 16.35 2.56 18.56
CA ALA A 57 16.87 1.75 19.67
C ALA A 57 17.50 0.43 19.20
N GLY A 58 17.47 0.10 17.92
CA GLY A 58 18.14 -1.07 17.34
C GLY A 58 17.35 -2.37 17.50
N THR A 59 16.03 -2.35 17.44
CA THR A 59 15.21 -3.58 17.38
C THR A 59 15.68 -4.48 16.22
N GLY A 60 15.71 -5.80 16.44
CA GLY A 60 16.12 -6.77 15.42
C GLY A 60 15.15 -6.86 14.23
N ALA A 61 13.88 -6.51 14.44
CA ALA A 61 12.85 -6.34 13.43
C ALA A 61 11.69 -5.52 13.96
N LEU A 62 11.03 -4.75 13.07
CA LEU A 62 9.72 -4.16 13.34
C LEU A 62 8.65 -5.04 12.67
N VAL A 63 7.72 -5.59 13.45
CA VAL A 63 6.67 -6.47 12.93
C VAL A 63 5.31 -5.79 13.05
N ALA A 64 4.75 -5.35 11.93
CA ALA A 64 3.44 -4.73 11.88
C ALA A 64 2.32 -5.78 11.99
N VAL A 65 1.51 -5.71 13.04
CA VAL A 65 0.32 -6.56 13.28
C VAL A 65 -0.91 -5.70 13.04
N GLY A 66 -1.40 -5.67 11.80
CA GLY A 66 -2.45 -4.72 11.43
C GLY A 66 -2.94 -4.84 10.00
N GLY A 67 -3.52 -3.78 9.51
CA GLY A 67 -3.92 -3.58 8.11
C GLY A 67 -2.98 -2.59 7.40
N ASP A 68 -3.38 -2.20 6.18
CA ASP A 68 -2.58 -1.37 5.28
C ASP A 68 -2.12 -0.04 5.92
N GLY A 69 -2.98 0.67 6.65
CA GLY A 69 -2.59 1.91 7.32
C GLY A 69 -1.49 1.73 8.37
N LEU A 70 -1.46 0.61 9.14
CA LEU A 70 -0.36 0.33 10.06
C LEU A 70 0.92 -0.06 9.32
N VAL A 71 0.80 -0.80 8.22
CA VAL A 71 1.93 -1.14 7.34
C VAL A 71 2.51 0.14 6.74
N HIS A 72 1.66 1.07 6.28
CA HIS A 72 2.09 2.37 5.79
C HIS A 72 2.92 3.14 6.84
N LEU A 73 2.46 3.21 8.10
CA LEU A 73 3.23 3.81 9.21
C LEU A 73 4.55 3.06 9.46
N ALA A 74 4.53 1.73 9.42
CA ALA A 74 5.75 0.94 9.59
C ALA A 74 6.78 1.20 8.49
N LEU A 75 6.34 1.37 7.23
CA LEU A 75 7.21 1.77 6.12
C LEU A 75 7.87 3.13 6.37
N GLN A 76 7.12 4.14 6.90
CA GLN A 76 7.69 5.43 7.27
C GLN A 76 8.75 5.34 8.39
N ALA A 77 8.74 4.27 9.17
CA ALA A 77 9.70 4.06 10.26
C ALA A 77 10.96 3.27 9.83
N VAL A 78 10.81 2.32 8.90
CA VAL A 78 11.91 1.40 8.54
C VAL A 78 12.58 1.69 7.21
N ALA A 79 11.94 2.41 6.28
CA ALA A 79 12.49 2.69 4.97
C ALA A 79 13.84 3.42 5.08
N GLY A 80 14.82 3.01 4.28
CA GLY A 80 16.21 3.51 4.33
C GLY A 80 17.02 3.01 5.53
N THR A 81 16.46 2.15 6.40
CA THR A 81 17.18 1.56 7.54
C THR A 81 17.55 0.10 7.30
N ARG A 82 18.37 -0.46 8.18
CA ARG A 82 18.69 -1.89 8.16
C ARG A 82 17.70 -2.77 8.92
N THR A 83 16.73 -2.18 9.59
CA THR A 83 15.74 -2.92 10.39
C THR A 83 14.75 -3.63 9.47
N PRO A 84 14.65 -4.98 9.50
CA PRO A 84 13.69 -5.70 8.70
C PRO A 84 12.26 -5.41 9.13
N LEU A 85 11.35 -5.30 8.16
CA LEU A 85 9.91 -5.26 8.34
C LEU A 85 9.32 -6.66 8.25
N GLY A 86 8.60 -7.09 9.28
CA GLY A 86 7.66 -8.22 9.20
C GLY A 86 6.23 -7.71 9.11
N VAL A 87 5.34 -8.46 8.45
CA VAL A 87 3.92 -8.09 8.35
C VAL A 87 3.04 -9.26 8.73
N ILE A 88 2.13 -9.03 9.67
CA ILE A 88 1.06 -9.96 10.07
C ILE A 88 -0.26 -9.30 9.72
N ALA A 89 -0.84 -9.76 8.61
CA ALA A 89 -1.97 -9.13 7.95
C ALA A 89 -3.31 -9.53 8.60
N VAL A 90 -3.93 -8.61 9.32
CA VAL A 90 -5.24 -8.80 9.97
C VAL A 90 -6.28 -7.75 9.55
N GLY A 91 -5.90 -6.84 8.66
CA GLY A 91 -6.76 -5.81 8.10
C GLY A 91 -7.83 -6.35 7.15
N THR A 92 -8.51 -5.42 6.48
CA THR A 92 -9.53 -5.74 5.48
C THR A 92 -8.92 -5.84 4.07
N GLY A 93 -8.03 -4.92 3.69
CA GLY A 93 -7.36 -4.90 2.38
C GLY A 93 -6.15 -5.83 2.36
N ASN A 94 -5.10 -5.51 3.11
CA ASN A 94 -3.84 -6.22 3.22
C ASN A 94 -3.09 -6.32 1.87
N ASP A 95 -3.07 -5.25 1.10
CA ASP A 95 -2.54 -5.26 -0.26
C ASP A 95 -1.00 -5.42 -0.27
N PHE A 96 -0.30 -4.77 0.67
CA PHE A 96 1.14 -4.95 0.79
C PHE A 96 1.52 -6.40 1.19
N ALA A 97 0.78 -7.00 2.15
CA ALA A 97 1.00 -8.40 2.52
C ALA A 97 0.71 -9.35 1.36
N ARG A 98 -0.31 -9.04 0.54
CA ARG A 98 -0.64 -9.78 -0.68
C ARG A 98 0.50 -9.71 -1.70
N ALA A 99 1.08 -8.52 -1.93
CA ALA A 99 2.21 -8.33 -2.83
C ALA A 99 3.44 -9.13 -2.38
N LEU A 100 3.62 -9.31 -1.06
CA LEU A 100 4.71 -10.11 -0.49
C LEU A 100 4.41 -11.63 -0.45
N GLY A 101 3.22 -12.09 -0.84
CA GLY A 101 2.83 -13.50 -0.76
C GLY A 101 2.60 -14.00 0.68
N LEU A 102 2.30 -13.10 1.64
CA LEU A 102 2.14 -13.45 3.04
C LEU A 102 0.74 -13.98 3.35
N PRO A 103 0.58 -14.85 4.40
CA PRO A 103 -0.72 -15.30 4.84
C PRO A 103 -1.64 -14.15 5.24
N LEU A 104 -2.87 -14.18 4.74
CA LEU A 104 -3.89 -13.18 5.06
C LEU A 104 -4.82 -13.72 6.15
N ARG A 105 -5.02 -12.93 7.22
CA ARG A 105 -5.97 -13.23 8.32
C ARG A 105 -5.65 -14.50 9.13
N ASP A 106 -4.40 -14.98 9.07
CA ASP A 106 -3.86 -16.04 9.93
C ASP A 106 -2.63 -15.51 10.69
N PRO A 107 -2.83 -14.87 11.86
CA PRO A 107 -1.74 -14.27 12.61
C PRO A 107 -0.67 -15.26 13.06
N ALA A 108 -1.05 -16.48 13.38
CA ALA A 108 -0.11 -17.49 13.85
C ALA A 108 0.77 -18.02 12.69
N ALA A 109 0.19 -18.27 11.52
CA ALA A 109 0.95 -18.65 10.33
C ALA A 109 1.86 -17.50 9.89
N GLY A 110 1.34 -16.26 9.86
CA GLY A 110 2.14 -15.09 9.52
C GLY A 110 3.33 -14.91 10.47
N ALA A 111 3.12 -15.05 11.79
CA ALA A 111 4.18 -14.92 12.77
C ALA A 111 5.26 -16.01 12.63
N ARG A 112 4.87 -17.27 12.40
CA ARG A 112 5.83 -18.36 12.14
C ARG A 112 6.67 -18.07 10.92
N LEU A 113 6.02 -17.70 9.80
CA LEU A 113 6.71 -17.40 8.54
C LEU A 113 7.71 -16.26 8.70
N VAL A 114 7.31 -15.16 9.36
CA VAL A 114 8.22 -14.02 9.63
C VAL A 114 9.36 -14.45 10.54
N ALA A 115 9.10 -15.24 11.58
CA ALA A 115 10.14 -15.76 12.48
C ALA A 115 11.15 -16.65 11.76
N ASP A 116 10.67 -17.54 10.89
CA ASP A 116 11.51 -18.43 10.08
C ASP A 116 12.37 -17.63 9.09
N ALA A 117 11.77 -16.62 8.43
CA ALA A 117 12.50 -15.73 7.53
C ALA A 117 13.61 -14.94 8.25
N LEU A 118 13.34 -14.42 9.45
CA LEU A 118 14.32 -13.69 10.26
C LEU A 118 15.50 -14.58 10.70
N LYS A 119 15.27 -15.87 10.96
CA LYS A 119 16.30 -16.84 11.36
C LYS A 119 17.06 -17.44 10.17
N GLY A 120 16.32 -17.79 9.13
CA GLY A 120 16.82 -18.56 8.00
C GLY A 120 17.38 -17.73 6.83
N GLY A 121 17.56 -16.40 6.99
CA GLY A 121 18.04 -15.55 5.92
C GLY A 121 16.97 -15.24 4.84
N GLY A 122 15.68 -15.40 5.16
CA GLY A 122 14.55 -15.03 4.30
C GLY A 122 14.21 -13.53 4.33
N VAL A 123 15.18 -12.67 4.66
CA VAL A 123 15.01 -11.22 4.55
C VAL A 123 15.45 -10.81 3.14
N ARG A 124 14.61 -10.05 2.44
CA ARG A 124 14.83 -9.57 1.08
C ARG A 124 14.71 -8.07 1.04
N ASP A 125 15.55 -7.43 0.23
CA ASP A 125 15.40 -6.02 -0.10
C ASP A 125 14.32 -5.89 -1.16
N ILE A 126 13.44 -4.90 -0.99
CA ILE A 126 12.42 -4.53 -1.98
C ILE A 126 12.40 -3.02 -2.17
N ASP A 127 11.87 -2.63 -3.31
CA ASP A 127 11.71 -1.24 -3.69
C ASP A 127 10.49 -0.63 -3.02
N LEU A 128 10.52 0.68 -2.82
CA LEU A 128 9.38 1.48 -2.39
C LEU A 128 9.21 2.68 -3.30
N GLY A 129 7.98 3.11 -3.45
CA GLY A 129 7.71 4.43 -4.00
C GLY A 129 7.93 5.51 -2.95
N GLN A 130 8.42 6.67 -3.40
CA GLN A 130 8.55 7.86 -2.59
C GLN A 130 7.92 9.06 -3.29
N VAL A 131 7.14 9.86 -2.56
CA VAL A 131 6.52 11.10 -3.02
C VAL A 131 6.56 12.12 -1.89
N ASP A 132 7.15 13.31 -2.14
CA ASP A 132 7.29 14.40 -1.15
C ASP A 132 7.84 13.93 0.22
N GLY A 133 8.81 13.00 0.19
CA GLY A 133 9.40 12.42 1.39
C GLY A 133 8.59 11.30 2.06
N HIS A 134 7.37 11.02 1.60
CA HIS A 134 6.53 9.93 2.09
C HIS A 134 6.74 8.64 1.29
N TRP A 135 6.85 7.52 1.99
CA TRP A 135 7.02 6.20 1.39
C TRP A 135 5.67 5.53 1.13
N PHE A 136 5.57 4.79 0.03
CA PHE A 136 4.44 3.90 -0.23
C PHE A 136 4.91 2.56 -0.78
N GLY A 137 4.21 1.50 -0.39
CA GLY A 137 4.58 0.13 -0.72
C GLY A 137 3.82 -0.44 -1.90
N THR A 138 2.62 0.05 -2.17
CA THR A 138 1.74 -0.55 -3.18
C THR A 138 1.45 0.39 -4.35
N VAL A 139 0.48 1.26 -4.26
CA VAL A 139 0.02 2.08 -5.39
C VAL A 139 -0.23 3.51 -4.95
N LEU A 140 0.26 4.46 -5.76
CA LEU A 140 -0.17 5.85 -5.75
C LEU A 140 -1.19 6.03 -6.88
N ALA A 141 -2.38 6.56 -6.57
CA ALA A 141 -3.45 6.74 -7.53
C ALA A 141 -4.05 8.14 -7.47
N SER A 142 -4.54 8.61 -8.60
CA SER A 142 -5.24 9.89 -8.74
C SER A 142 -6.38 9.80 -9.76
N GLY A 143 -7.40 10.66 -9.60
CA GLY A 143 -8.57 10.69 -10.49
C GLY A 143 -9.80 10.02 -9.87
N PHE A 144 -10.44 9.08 -10.57
CA PHE A 144 -11.67 8.42 -10.13
C PHE A 144 -11.55 7.81 -8.73
N ASP A 145 -10.49 7.04 -8.46
CA ASP A 145 -10.29 6.37 -7.17
C ASP A 145 -10.06 7.35 -6.03
N SER A 146 -9.34 8.44 -6.29
CA SER A 146 -9.13 9.49 -5.29
C SER A 146 -10.46 10.12 -4.88
N ARG A 147 -11.35 10.36 -5.84
CA ARG A 147 -12.71 10.88 -5.58
C ARG A 147 -13.58 9.88 -4.82
N VAL A 148 -13.46 8.58 -5.13
CA VAL A 148 -14.13 7.51 -4.38
C VAL A 148 -13.66 7.47 -2.92
N ASN A 149 -12.37 7.58 -2.69
CA ASN A 149 -11.78 7.63 -1.35
C ASN A 149 -12.23 8.88 -0.59
N ASP A 150 -12.17 10.05 -1.19
CA ASP A 150 -12.65 11.31 -0.62
C ASP A 150 -14.12 11.22 -0.22
N ARG A 151 -14.98 10.76 -1.13
CA ARG A 151 -16.40 10.59 -0.86
C ARG A 151 -16.65 9.55 0.22
N GLY A 152 -15.99 8.41 0.13
CA GLY A 152 -16.04 7.36 1.12
C GLY A 152 -15.66 7.86 2.51
N ASN A 153 -14.60 8.65 2.63
CA ASN A 153 -14.14 9.20 3.91
C ASN A 153 -15.09 10.26 4.49
N ARG A 154 -15.79 11.02 3.64
CA ARG A 154 -16.80 12.03 4.05
C ARG A 154 -18.15 11.44 4.46
N VAL A 155 -18.48 10.23 4.03
CA VAL A 155 -19.75 9.57 4.39
C VAL A 155 -19.73 9.13 5.85
N ARG A 156 -20.54 9.74 6.67
CA ARG A 156 -20.70 9.43 8.11
C ARG A 156 -21.80 8.38 8.40
N LEU A 157 -22.46 7.87 7.37
CA LEU A 157 -23.49 6.85 7.53
C LEU A 157 -22.89 5.49 7.86
N PRO A 158 -23.54 4.65 8.70
CA PRO A 158 -23.03 3.34 9.12
C PRO A 158 -23.25 2.27 8.05
N LEU A 159 -22.77 2.55 6.83
CA LEU A 159 -22.93 1.65 5.65
C LEU A 159 -21.96 0.48 5.65
N GLY A 160 -21.04 0.37 6.61
CA GLY A 160 -20.06 -0.71 6.68
C GLY A 160 -19.22 -0.83 5.41
N ARG A 161 -19.15 -2.05 4.84
CA ARG A 161 -18.42 -2.32 3.59
C ARG A 161 -19.06 -1.65 2.36
N PHE A 162 -20.37 -1.41 2.38
CA PHE A 162 -21.10 -0.78 1.27
C PHE A 162 -20.82 0.71 1.11
N LYS A 163 -20.11 1.32 2.05
CA LYS A 163 -19.71 2.72 2.00
C LYS A 163 -18.88 3.04 0.74
N TYR A 164 -17.90 2.19 0.44
CA TYR A 164 -17.05 2.36 -0.74
C TYR A 164 -17.77 1.97 -2.03
N ASP A 165 -18.62 0.93 -2.01
CA ASP A 165 -19.44 0.56 -3.16
C ASP A 165 -20.40 1.70 -3.54
N TRP A 166 -21.02 2.34 -2.53
CA TRP A 166 -21.87 3.52 -2.76
C TRP A 166 -21.07 4.72 -3.26
N ALA A 167 -19.90 5.00 -2.68
CA ALA A 167 -19.03 6.08 -3.13
C ALA A 167 -18.58 5.88 -4.57
N MET A 168 -18.24 4.66 -4.94
CA MET A 168 -17.89 4.28 -6.30
C MET A 168 -19.03 4.51 -7.29
N LEU A 169 -20.26 4.07 -6.94
CA LEU A 169 -21.44 4.29 -7.78
C LEU A 169 -21.75 5.78 -7.95
N ALA A 170 -21.62 6.57 -6.86
CA ALA A 170 -21.85 8.00 -6.90
C ALA A 170 -20.79 8.74 -7.75
N GLU A 171 -19.53 8.35 -7.66
CA GLU A 171 -18.45 8.91 -8.50
C GLU A 171 -18.61 8.49 -9.97
N LEU A 172 -19.04 7.24 -10.23
CA LEU A 172 -19.36 6.77 -11.56
C LEU A 172 -20.48 7.60 -12.20
N ALA A 173 -21.48 8.02 -11.40
CA ALA A 173 -22.56 8.87 -11.88
C ALA A 173 -22.07 10.27 -12.31
N THR A 174 -20.99 10.76 -11.69
CA THR A 174 -20.39 12.07 -11.96
C THR A 174 -19.07 11.99 -12.71
N LEU A 175 -18.76 10.83 -13.32
CA LEU A 175 -17.51 10.59 -14.02
C LEU A 175 -17.22 11.71 -15.02
N ARG A 176 -16.06 12.35 -14.85
CA ARG A 176 -15.50 13.35 -15.76
C ARG A 176 -14.02 13.05 -15.96
N PRO A 177 -13.57 12.88 -17.20
CA PRO A 177 -12.15 12.86 -17.51
C PRO A 177 -11.49 14.17 -17.05
N VAL A 178 -10.21 14.08 -16.72
CA VAL A 178 -9.40 15.21 -16.28
C VAL A 178 -8.20 15.28 -17.24
N PRO A 179 -7.75 16.47 -17.65
CA PRO A 179 -6.53 16.61 -18.43
C PRO A 179 -5.32 16.30 -17.52
N TYR A 180 -4.56 15.29 -17.91
CA TYR A 180 -3.31 14.90 -17.27
C TYR A 180 -2.13 15.24 -18.15
N ARG A 181 -1.06 15.72 -17.51
CA ARG A 181 0.28 15.78 -18.03
C ARG A 181 1.15 14.83 -17.22
N ILE A 182 1.69 13.81 -17.88
CA ILE A 182 2.50 12.76 -17.25
C ILE A 182 3.88 12.77 -17.90
N VAL A 183 4.94 12.85 -17.10
CA VAL A 183 6.32 12.71 -17.56
C VAL A 183 6.92 11.47 -16.94
N LEU A 184 7.39 10.57 -17.78
CA LEU A 184 8.00 9.31 -17.39
C LEU A 184 9.51 9.44 -17.55
N ASP A 185 10.25 9.31 -16.46
CA ASP A 185 11.68 9.60 -16.38
C ASP A 185 11.97 11.02 -16.90
N ASP A 186 12.85 11.16 -17.89
CA ASP A 186 13.15 12.43 -18.57
C ASP A 186 12.56 12.48 -19.98
N GLY A 187 11.49 11.71 -20.22
CA GLY A 187 10.86 11.57 -21.53
C GLY A 187 9.96 12.74 -21.93
N THR A 188 9.41 12.64 -23.12
CA THR A 188 8.42 13.59 -23.62
C THR A 188 7.13 13.50 -22.80
N PRO A 189 6.54 14.64 -22.40
CA PRO A 189 5.27 14.65 -21.70
C PRO A 189 4.15 13.94 -22.47
N LEU A 190 3.44 13.05 -21.79
CA LEU A 190 2.20 12.47 -22.28
C LEU A 190 1.04 13.36 -21.82
N GLU A 191 0.42 14.07 -22.77
CA GLU A 191 -0.78 14.85 -22.54
C GLU A 191 -2.00 14.00 -22.89
N THR A 192 -2.90 13.78 -21.94
CA THR A 192 -4.07 12.92 -22.16
C THR A 192 -5.23 13.30 -21.25
N GLU A 193 -6.45 13.09 -21.73
CA GLU A 193 -7.62 13.08 -20.84
C GLU A 193 -7.78 11.67 -20.25
N ALA A 194 -7.75 11.57 -18.93
CA ALA A 194 -7.86 10.30 -18.24
C ALA A 194 -8.89 10.35 -17.10
N VAL A 195 -9.46 9.22 -16.79
CA VAL A 195 -10.33 9.03 -15.62
C VAL A 195 -9.55 8.56 -14.40
N LEU A 196 -8.39 7.92 -14.63
CA LEU A 196 -7.52 7.36 -13.58
C LEU A 196 -6.07 7.31 -14.06
N VAL A 197 -5.16 7.68 -13.18
CA VAL A 197 -3.72 7.41 -13.29
C VAL A 197 -3.28 6.70 -12.01
N ALA A 198 -2.68 5.52 -12.15
CA ALA A 198 -2.15 4.71 -11.05
C ALA A 198 -0.67 4.41 -11.27
N VAL A 199 0.16 4.69 -10.28
CA VAL A 199 1.61 4.43 -10.26
C VAL A 199 1.84 3.32 -9.24
N GLY A 200 2.06 2.11 -9.73
CA GLY A 200 2.21 0.92 -8.91
C GLY A 200 3.66 0.53 -8.70
N ASN A 201 4.06 0.51 -7.43
CA ASN A 201 5.22 -0.23 -6.96
C ASN A 201 4.84 -1.71 -6.75
N GLY A 202 3.64 -1.95 -6.23
CA GLY A 202 3.03 -3.28 -6.10
C GLY A 202 1.86 -3.48 -7.06
N THR A 203 1.37 -4.72 -7.12
CA THR A 203 0.37 -5.14 -8.12
C THR A 203 -1.04 -4.67 -7.82
N SER A 204 -1.38 -4.37 -6.56
CA SER A 204 -2.77 -4.16 -6.14
C SER A 204 -2.93 -3.13 -5.03
N TYR A 205 -4.13 -2.60 -4.93
CA TYR A 205 -4.61 -1.71 -3.87
C TYR A 205 -6.10 -1.96 -3.59
N GLY A 206 -6.69 -1.26 -2.61
CA GLY A 206 -8.13 -1.30 -2.35
C GLY A 206 -8.70 -2.69 -2.02
N GLY A 207 -7.89 -3.59 -1.44
CA GLY A 207 -8.29 -4.93 -1.05
C GLY A 207 -8.22 -5.97 -2.16
N GLY A 208 -7.27 -5.84 -3.08
CA GLY A 208 -6.96 -6.83 -4.11
C GLY A 208 -7.36 -6.41 -5.53
N MET A 209 -7.65 -5.14 -5.77
CA MET A 209 -7.78 -4.61 -7.13
C MET A 209 -6.39 -4.54 -7.78
N ARG A 210 -6.13 -5.40 -8.75
CA ARG A 210 -4.84 -5.53 -9.44
C ARG A 210 -4.72 -4.48 -10.54
N ILE A 211 -4.55 -3.22 -10.15
CA ILE A 211 -4.51 -2.08 -11.08
C ILE A 211 -3.21 -2.02 -11.90
N THR A 212 -2.13 -2.53 -11.35
CA THR A 212 -0.81 -2.63 -11.96
C THR A 212 -0.32 -4.08 -11.91
N PRO A 213 -0.95 -5.02 -12.66
CA PRO A 213 -0.75 -6.46 -12.49
C PRO A 213 0.65 -6.94 -12.83
N GLY A 214 1.44 -6.14 -13.58
CA GLY A 214 2.82 -6.44 -13.98
C GLY A 214 3.88 -5.91 -13.03
N ALA A 215 3.50 -5.10 -12.02
CA ALA A 215 4.47 -4.47 -11.11
C ALA A 215 5.29 -5.51 -10.33
N ASP A 216 6.61 -5.27 -10.23
CA ASP A 216 7.57 -6.07 -9.50
C ASP A 216 8.25 -5.20 -8.43
N LEU A 217 8.25 -5.65 -7.19
CA LEU A 217 8.83 -4.94 -6.05
C LEU A 217 10.38 -4.89 -6.05
N THR A 218 11.05 -5.40 -7.10
CA THR A 218 12.51 -5.60 -7.10
C THR A 218 13.23 -5.14 -8.37
N ASP A 219 12.50 -4.51 -9.30
CA ASP A 219 13.07 -4.17 -10.63
C ASP A 219 13.43 -2.68 -10.78
N GLY A 220 13.22 -1.87 -9.74
CA GLY A 220 13.53 -0.44 -9.72
C GLY A 220 12.55 0.42 -10.51
N LEU A 221 11.41 -0.10 -10.91
CA LEU A 221 10.45 0.58 -11.79
C LEU A 221 9.03 0.55 -11.20
N PHE A 222 8.25 1.54 -11.59
CA PHE A 222 6.80 1.51 -11.45
C PHE A 222 6.14 0.99 -12.72
N ASP A 223 5.03 0.28 -12.57
CA ASP A 223 4.03 0.15 -13.61
C ASP A 223 3.05 1.34 -13.53
N VAL A 224 2.92 2.10 -14.59
CA VAL A 224 2.03 3.28 -14.65
C VAL A 224 0.83 2.95 -15.52
N THR A 225 -0.30 2.71 -14.88
CA THR A 225 -1.57 2.44 -15.57
C THR A 225 -2.35 3.73 -15.76
N VAL A 226 -2.68 4.04 -17.02
CA VAL A 226 -3.51 5.18 -17.40
C VAL A 226 -4.81 4.64 -18.00
N VAL A 227 -5.94 5.02 -17.41
CA VAL A 227 -7.27 4.75 -17.99
C VAL A 227 -7.74 6.03 -18.66
N ALA A 228 -7.69 6.03 -19.97
CA ALA A 228 -8.07 7.18 -20.79
C ALA A 228 -9.54 7.55 -20.63
N ALA A 229 -9.90 8.74 -21.14
CA ALA A 229 -11.28 9.20 -21.19
C ALA A 229 -12.18 8.14 -21.81
N CYS A 230 -13.20 7.73 -21.10
CA CYS A 230 -14.19 6.77 -21.59
C CYS A 230 -15.57 7.07 -21.00
N ASP A 231 -16.60 6.50 -21.59
CA ASP A 231 -17.94 6.60 -21.06
C ASP A 231 -18.17 5.66 -19.85
N ARG A 232 -19.27 5.88 -19.14
CA ARG A 232 -19.64 5.12 -17.96
C ARG A 232 -19.81 3.63 -18.23
N THR A 233 -20.35 3.30 -19.40
CA THR A 233 -20.62 1.90 -19.80
C THR A 233 -19.32 1.15 -20.03
N THR A 234 -18.33 1.80 -20.62
CA THR A 234 -16.99 1.27 -20.80
C THR A 234 -16.32 1.06 -19.44
N LEU A 235 -16.36 2.06 -18.53
CA LEU A 235 -15.77 1.91 -17.20
C LEU A 235 -16.42 0.78 -16.41
N LEU A 236 -17.75 0.63 -16.46
CA LEU A 236 -18.47 -0.49 -15.84
C LEU A 236 -18.04 -1.88 -16.37
N ARG A 237 -17.62 -1.97 -17.63
CA ARG A 237 -17.09 -3.22 -18.23
C ARG A 237 -15.63 -3.45 -17.86
N VAL A 238 -14.82 -2.41 -17.76
CA VAL A 238 -13.39 -2.48 -17.45
C VAL A 238 -13.16 -2.73 -15.96
N PHE A 239 -13.91 -2.06 -15.07
CA PHE A 239 -13.71 -2.10 -13.63
C PHE A 239 -13.69 -3.52 -13.04
N PRO A 240 -14.63 -4.44 -13.34
CA PRO A 240 -14.57 -5.82 -12.81
C PRO A 240 -13.33 -6.61 -13.24
N ARG A 241 -12.72 -6.23 -14.38
CA ARG A 241 -11.49 -6.87 -14.87
C ARG A 241 -10.27 -6.53 -14.04
N VAL A 242 -10.30 -5.40 -13.28
CA VAL A 242 -9.21 -4.99 -12.41
C VAL A 242 -8.90 -6.05 -11.35
N TYR A 243 -9.93 -6.72 -10.79
CA TYR A 243 -9.70 -7.79 -9.81
C TYR A 243 -8.94 -9.00 -10.37
N ARG A 244 -8.99 -9.21 -11.70
CA ARG A 244 -8.26 -10.26 -12.40
C ARG A 244 -6.97 -9.76 -13.03
N GLY A 245 -6.74 -8.44 -13.08
CA GLY A 245 -5.63 -7.82 -13.78
C GLY A 245 -5.76 -7.82 -15.31
N THR A 246 -6.93 -8.19 -15.86
CA THR A 246 -7.15 -8.29 -17.32
C THR A 246 -7.71 -7.00 -17.94
N HIS A 247 -7.85 -5.95 -17.17
CA HIS A 247 -8.24 -4.63 -17.66
C HIS A 247 -7.16 -4.00 -18.57
N VAL A 248 -5.90 -4.37 -18.37
CA VAL A 248 -4.76 -3.89 -19.17
C VAL A 248 -4.84 -4.27 -20.65
N ASP A 249 -5.64 -5.30 -20.98
CA ASP A 249 -5.88 -5.71 -22.37
C ASP A 249 -6.97 -4.85 -23.06
N HIS A 250 -7.57 -3.89 -22.35
CA HIS A 250 -8.64 -3.08 -22.92
C HIS A 250 -8.06 -1.82 -23.59
N PRO A 251 -8.54 -1.42 -24.81
CA PRO A 251 -7.97 -0.29 -25.57
C PRO A 251 -7.94 1.06 -24.86
N VAL A 252 -8.80 1.27 -23.85
CA VAL A 252 -8.79 2.53 -23.05
C VAL A 252 -7.74 2.51 -21.93
N VAL A 253 -6.99 1.42 -21.78
CA VAL A 253 -5.97 1.28 -20.75
C VAL A 253 -4.61 1.19 -21.41
N THR A 254 -3.67 2.00 -20.96
CA THR A 254 -2.26 1.89 -21.33
C THR A 254 -1.43 1.66 -20.07
N VAL A 255 -0.36 0.88 -20.22
CA VAL A 255 0.61 0.63 -19.15
C VAL A 255 1.97 1.07 -19.63
N HIS A 256 2.65 1.86 -18.83
CA HIS A 256 4.02 2.33 -19.05
C HIS A 256 4.89 1.89 -17.87
N ARG A 257 6.21 1.96 -18.05
CA ARG A 257 7.17 1.66 -16.98
C ARG A 257 8.16 2.81 -16.85
N ALA A 258 8.43 3.23 -15.61
CA ALA A 258 9.36 4.31 -15.32
C ALA A 258 9.87 4.24 -13.88
N ALA A 259 11.08 4.71 -13.64
CA ALA A 259 11.64 4.88 -12.29
C ALA A 259 11.15 6.18 -11.64
N ARG A 260 10.81 7.19 -12.44
CA ARG A 260 10.33 8.49 -12.00
C ARG A 260 9.10 8.90 -12.79
N VAL A 261 8.07 9.34 -12.08
CA VAL A 261 6.79 9.73 -12.69
C VAL A 261 6.38 11.09 -12.14
N GLU A 262 6.31 12.10 -13.02
CA GLU A 262 5.68 13.38 -12.70
C GLU A 262 4.24 13.35 -13.19
N ILE A 263 3.30 13.74 -12.34
CA ILE A 263 1.88 13.78 -12.66
C ILE A 263 1.35 15.17 -12.34
N ALA A 264 0.71 15.80 -13.31
CA ALA A 264 -0.01 17.05 -13.11
C ALA A 264 -1.45 16.90 -13.64
N ALA A 265 -2.42 17.35 -12.85
CA ALA A 265 -3.82 17.44 -13.23
C ALA A 265 -4.53 18.47 -12.33
N PRO A 266 -5.33 19.39 -12.87
CA PRO A 266 -5.95 20.44 -12.10
C PRO A 266 -7.01 19.89 -11.13
N GLY A 267 -7.00 20.40 -9.88
CA GLY A 267 -8.01 20.08 -8.87
C GLY A 267 -8.09 18.62 -8.46
N THR A 268 -7.02 17.85 -8.67
CA THR A 268 -6.97 16.42 -8.35
C THR A 268 -6.02 16.17 -7.18
N THR A 269 -6.45 15.33 -6.24
CA THR A 269 -5.64 14.85 -5.10
C THR A 269 -5.12 13.45 -5.40
N ALA A 270 -3.91 13.14 -4.96
CA ALA A 270 -3.33 11.81 -5.02
C ALA A 270 -3.40 11.09 -3.67
N TYR A 271 -3.53 9.78 -3.71
CA TYR A 271 -3.53 8.87 -2.57
C TYR A 271 -2.46 7.80 -2.77
N ALA A 272 -1.70 7.51 -1.74
CA ALA A 272 -0.71 6.43 -1.72
C ALA A 272 -1.03 5.45 -0.61
N ASP A 273 -1.10 4.16 -0.91
CA ASP A 273 -1.54 3.09 0.02
C ASP A 273 -2.89 3.36 0.70
N GLY A 274 -3.75 4.19 0.07
CA GLY A 274 -5.04 4.61 0.61
C GLY A 274 -5.01 5.87 1.49
N GLU A 275 -3.82 6.44 1.77
CA GLU A 275 -3.64 7.66 2.54
C GLU A 275 -3.47 8.88 1.62
N PRO A 276 -4.05 10.06 1.94
CA PRO A 276 -3.93 11.23 1.10
C PRO A 276 -2.49 11.77 1.14
N VAL A 277 -1.90 11.98 -0.05
CA VAL A 277 -0.56 12.55 -0.19
C VAL A 277 -0.63 14.06 -0.39
N GLY A 278 -1.55 14.51 -1.25
CA GLY A 278 -1.71 15.93 -1.54
C GLY A 278 -2.26 16.20 -2.94
N PRO A 279 -2.42 17.49 -3.27
CA PRO A 279 -2.86 17.90 -4.60
C PRO A 279 -1.76 17.68 -5.64
N LEU A 280 -2.16 17.41 -6.88
CA LEU A 280 -1.26 17.47 -8.02
C LEU A 280 -0.87 18.93 -8.35
N PRO A 281 0.34 19.23 -8.89
CA PRO A 281 1.31 18.25 -9.40
C PRO A 281 2.18 17.63 -8.30
N LEU A 282 2.66 16.39 -8.56
CA LEU A 282 3.63 15.72 -7.71
C LEU A 282 4.60 14.86 -8.54
N THR A 283 5.69 14.44 -7.90
CA THR A 283 6.67 13.52 -8.48
C THR A 283 6.84 12.31 -7.58
N ALA A 284 6.57 11.11 -8.12
CA ALA A 284 6.89 9.85 -7.49
C ALA A 284 8.22 9.29 -8.03
N ARG A 285 9.02 8.66 -7.15
CA ARG A 285 10.26 7.97 -7.51
C ARG A 285 10.23 6.56 -6.95
N CYS A 286 10.59 5.57 -7.76
CA CYS A 286 10.91 4.25 -7.29
C CYS A 286 12.32 4.28 -6.69
N VAL A 287 12.42 3.87 -5.43
CA VAL A 287 13.70 3.81 -4.72
C VAL A 287 14.07 2.34 -4.54
N PRO A 288 15.08 1.85 -5.26
CA PRO A 288 15.49 0.45 -5.18
C PRO A 288 15.98 0.07 -3.79
N ALA A 289 15.67 -1.14 -3.37
CA ALA A 289 16.12 -1.73 -2.10
C ALA A 289 15.85 -0.85 -0.88
N ALA A 290 14.75 -0.08 -0.91
CA ALA A 290 14.44 0.92 0.12
C ALA A 290 14.04 0.30 1.46
N VAL A 291 13.57 -0.95 1.48
CA VAL A 291 13.18 -1.63 2.71
C VAL A 291 13.53 -3.12 2.66
N ARG A 292 13.93 -3.64 3.82
CA ARG A 292 14.17 -5.08 4.02
C ARG A 292 12.93 -5.72 4.57
N VAL A 293 12.41 -6.76 3.94
CA VAL A 293 11.19 -7.45 4.36
C VAL A 293 11.45 -8.91 4.68
N ALA A 294 10.85 -9.40 5.79
CA ALA A 294 10.86 -10.83 6.14
C ALA A 294 9.74 -11.53 5.35
N ARG A 295 10.13 -12.28 4.32
CA ARG A 295 9.21 -13.01 3.42
C ARG A 295 9.80 -14.37 3.04
N PRO A 296 8.95 -15.34 2.57
CA PRO A 296 9.41 -16.65 2.11
C PRO A 296 10.43 -16.54 0.98
#